data_ff2079e0288ed20d7e1deb1882c234c2
#
_entry.id   ff2079e0288ed20d7e1deb1882c234c2
#
_cell.length_a   1.000
_cell.length_b   1.000
_cell.length_c   1.000
_cell.angle_alpha   90.00
_cell.angle_beta   90.00
_cell.angle_gamma   90.00
#
_symmetry.space_group_name_H-M   'P 1'
#
loop_
_entity.id
_entity.type
_entity.pdbx_description
1 polymer ?
#
loop_
_entity_poly.entity_id
_entity_poly.type
_entity_poly.pdbx_seq_one_letter_code
_entity_poly.pdbx_strand_id
1 'polypeptide(L)'
;MPDPADTERRLTALEARVEDVAAEATAARQDAIAARHLAAAHDRDLADLGVKVDANRRAINALGVQTAARFDRVDERFDRVDQRFDRLEAEMRTGFAEMRGRLDGAAAGYQHIVELLNTLLRDDQR
;
A
#
# COMPACT_ATOMS: atom_id res chain seq x y z
N MET A 1 -88.51 23.29 -1.43
CA MET A 1 -87.75 23.90 -0.38
C MET A 1 -86.92 22.82 0.33
N PRO A 2 -85.61 22.97 0.42
CA PRO A 2 -84.79 22.04 1.15
C PRO A 2 -85.18 22.08 2.65
N ASP A 3 -85.22 20.88 3.25
CA ASP A 3 -85.54 20.75 4.67
C ASP A 3 -84.43 21.43 5.49
N PRO A 4 -84.78 22.38 6.39
CA PRO A 4 -83.78 23.06 7.24
C PRO A 4 -82.92 22.08 8.05
N ALA A 5 -83.47 20.96 8.50
CA ALA A 5 -82.77 19.94 9.27
C ALA A 5 -81.73 19.18 8.39
N ASP A 6 -81.99 18.99 7.13
CA ASP A 6 -81.03 18.40 6.18
C ASP A 6 -79.88 19.38 5.87
N THR A 7 -80.17 20.67 5.74
CA THR A 7 -79.17 21.70 5.52
C THR A 7 -78.23 21.79 6.73
N GLU A 8 -78.74 21.75 7.92
CA GLU A 8 -77.95 21.78 9.19
C GLU A 8 -77.04 20.57 9.31
N ARG A 9 -77.53 19.39 9.02
CA ARG A 9 -76.73 18.15 9.02
C ARG A 9 -75.60 18.22 8.00
N ARG A 10 -75.83 18.74 6.82
CA ARG A 10 -74.81 18.94 5.77
C ARG A 10 -73.79 19.99 6.16
N LEU A 11 -74.17 21.06 6.81
CA LEU A 11 -73.23 22.08 7.33
C LEU A 11 -72.32 21.46 8.42
N THR A 12 -72.88 20.77 9.38
CA THR A 12 -72.11 20.12 10.44
C THR A 12 -71.11 19.11 9.86
N ALA A 13 -71.55 18.30 8.88
CA ALA A 13 -70.66 17.36 8.19
C ALA A 13 -69.54 18.07 7.38
N LEU A 14 -69.83 19.20 6.76
CA LEU A 14 -68.82 20.01 6.06
C LEU A 14 -67.84 20.67 7.03
N GLU A 15 -68.31 21.19 8.17
CA GLU A 15 -67.45 21.73 9.21
C GLU A 15 -66.47 20.70 9.74
N ALA A 16 -66.95 19.49 10.04
CA ALA A 16 -66.06 18.37 10.46
C ALA A 16 -65.02 18.03 9.38
N ARG A 17 -65.43 17.98 8.11
CA ARG A 17 -64.47 17.71 7.03
C ARG A 17 -63.45 18.82 6.85
N VAL A 18 -63.85 20.11 7.04
CA VAL A 18 -62.92 21.23 7.01
C VAL A 18 -61.91 21.14 8.14
N GLU A 19 -62.31 20.77 9.34
CA GLU A 19 -61.41 20.56 10.45
C GLU A 19 -60.43 19.41 10.20
N ASP A 20 -60.88 18.30 9.66
CA ASP A 20 -60.02 17.18 9.27
C ASP A 20 -58.99 17.59 8.21
N VAL A 21 -59.44 18.23 7.17
CA VAL A 21 -58.54 18.75 6.09
C VAL A 21 -57.55 19.76 6.63
N ALA A 22 -57.94 20.63 7.54
CA ALA A 22 -57.04 21.58 8.18
C ALA A 22 -55.97 20.90 9.03
N ALA A 23 -56.37 19.83 9.76
CA ALA A 23 -55.42 19.02 10.53
C ALA A 23 -54.44 18.26 9.64
N GLU A 24 -54.92 17.64 8.56
CA GLU A 24 -54.07 16.96 7.56
C GLU A 24 -53.14 17.94 6.87
N ALA A 25 -53.59 19.14 6.49
CA ALA A 25 -52.75 20.15 5.89
C ALA A 25 -51.66 20.65 6.84
N THR A 26 -51.94 20.75 8.13
CA THR A 26 -50.95 21.11 9.15
C THR A 26 -49.91 20.03 9.32
N ALA A 27 -50.31 18.78 9.40
CA ALA A 27 -49.40 17.65 9.46
C ALA A 27 -48.51 17.56 8.21
N ALA A 28 -49.09 17.65 7.02
CA ALA A 28 -48.34 17.65 5.76
C ALA A 28 -47.34 18.79 5.68
N ARG A 29 -47.67 19.98 6.18
CA ARG A 29 -46.74 21.12 6.26
C ARG A 29 -45.54 20.80 7.19
N GLN A 30 -45.79 20.22 8.34
CA GLN A 30 -44.76 19.81 9.30
C GLN A 30 -43.83 18.76 8.68
N ASP A 31 -44.38 17.77 8.01
CA ASP A 31 -43.61 16.74 7.32
C ASP A 31 -42.78 17.32 6.19
N ALA A 32 -43.32 18.25 5.44
CA ALA A 32 -42.57 18.95 4.38
C ALA A 32 -41.39 19.77 4.93
N ILE A 33 -41.57 20.44 6.08
CA ILE A 33 -40.49 21.17 6.75
C ILE A 33 -39.41 20.18 7.23
N ALA A 34 -39.79 19.09 7.87
CA ALA A 34 -38.86 18.06 8.33
C ALA A 34 -38.09 17.45 7.15
N ALA A 35 -38.77 17.13 6.05
CA ALA A 35 -38.15 16.61 4.84
C ALA A 35 -37.12 17.59 4.23
N ARG A 36 -37.41 18.88 4.22
CA ARG A 36 -36.46 19.91 3.76
C ARG A 36 -35.22 20.00 4.64
N HIS A 37 -35.39 19.93 5.96
CA HIS A 37 -34.26 19.93 6.88
C HIS A 37 -33.39 18.68 6.70
N LEU A 38 -34.00 17.53 6.52
CA LEU A 38 -33.29 16.28 6.27
C LEU A 38 -32.52 16.32 4.94
N ALA A 39 -33.14 16.82 3.87
CA ALA A 39 -32.48 17.00 2.58
C ALA A 39 -31.27 17.93 2.68
N ALA A 40 -31.41 19.07 3.37
CA ALA A 40 -30.29 19.99 3.58
C ALA A 40 -29.15 19.40 4.42
N ALA A 41 -29.46 18.54 5.38
CA ALA A 41 -28.45 17.80 6.13
C ALA A 41 -27.71 16.77 5.23
N HIS A 42 -28.44 16.03 4.42
CA HIS A 42 -27.86 15.08 3.46
C HIS A 42 -26.95 15.78 2.46
N ASP A 43 -27.34 16.95 1.94
CA ASP A 43 -26.49 17.72 1.00
C ASP A 43 -25.15 18.10 1.64
N ARG A 44 -25.16 18.51 2.91
CA ARG A 44 -23.92 18.80 3.66
C ARG A 44 -23.06 17.56 3.86
N ASP A 45 -23.69 16.46 4.25
CA ASP A 45 -22.97 15.18 4.46
C ASP A 45 -22.35 14.68 3.14
N LEU A 46 -23.05 14.83 2.02
CA LEU A 46 -22.53 14.50 0.69
C LEU A 46 -21.35 15.39 0.30
N ALA A 47 -21.44 16.67 0.58
CA ALA A 47 -20.34 17.61 0.33
C ALA A 47 -19.10 17.27 1.16
N ASP A 48 -19.28 16.99 2.45
CA ASP A 48 -18.20 16.54 3.35
C ASP A 48 -17.59 15.22 2.89
N LEU A 49 -18.43 14.28 2.46
CA LEU A 49 -17.95 13.00 1.91
C LEU A 49 -17.13 13.21 0.65
N GLY A 50 -17.55 14.11 -0.25
CA GLY A 50 -16.80 14.50 -1.44
C GLY A 50 -15.40 14.99 -1.11
N VAL A 51 -15.28 15.89 -0.12
CA VAL A 51 -13.98 16.39 0.37
C VAL A 51 -13.11 15.27 0.91
N LYS A 52 -13.67 14.35 1.71
CA LYS A 52 -12.94 13.20 2.27
C LYS A 52 -12.47 12.25 1.18
N VAL A 53 -13.31 11.96 0.20
CA VAL A 53 -12.96 11.10 -0.94
C VAL A 53 -11.81 11.71 -1.75
N ASP A 54 -11.84 13.03 -2.01
CA ASP A 54 -10.76 13.71 -2.71
C ASP A 54 -9.45 13.70 -1.91
N ALA A 55 -9.52 13.91 -0.61
CA ALA A 55 -8.35 13.81 0.27
C ALA A 55 -7.75 12.40 0.27
N ASN A 56 -8.60 11.38 0.37
CA ASN A 56 -8.17 9.98 0.31
C ASN A 56 -7.51 9.64 -1.04
N ARG A 57 -8.10 10.09 -2.14
CA ARG A 57 -7.52 9.89 -3.48
C ARG A 57 -6.14 10.51 -3.61
N ARG A 58 -5.95 11.74 -3.11
CA ARG A 58 -4.63 12.40 -3.09
C ARG A 58 -3.62 11.65 -2.23
N ALA A 59 -4.04 11.19 -1.05
CA ALA A 59 -3.19 10.40 -0.15
C ALA A 59 -2.78 9.06 -0.79
N ILE A 60 -3.70 8.36 -1.43
CA ILE A 60 -3.42 7.10 -2.15
C ILE A 60 -2.44 7.32 -3.29
N ASN A 61 -2.63 8.39 -4.09
CA ASN A 61 -1.71 8.72 -5.18
C ASN A 61 -0.30 9.04 -4.66
N ALA A 62 -0.21 9.85 -3.60
CA ALA A 62 1.07 10.18 -2.96
C ALA A 62 1.77 8.93 -2.40
N LEU A 63 1.01 8.04 -1.76
CA LEU A 63 1.52 6.77 -1.25
C LEU A 63 2.01 5.86 -2.40
N GLY A 64 1.30 5.82 -3.51
CA GLY A 64 1.70 5.07 -4.71
C GLY A 64 3.03 5.55 -5.26
N VAL A 65 3.21 6.87 -5.43
CA VAL A 65 4.48 7.47 -5.87
C VAL A 65 5.62 7.16 -4.88
N GLN A 66 5.36 7.32 -3.58
CA GLN A 66 6.36 7.02 -2.55
C GLN A 66 6.75 5.54 -2.53
N THR A 67 5.78 4.65 -2.72
CA THR A 67 6.02 3.21 -2.76
C THR A 67 6.86 2.83 -3.97
N ALA A 68 6.55 3.35 -5.16
CA ALA A 68 7.35 3.15 -6.36
C ALA A 68 8.81 3.57 -6.15
N ALA A 69 9.03 4.78 -5.61
CA ALA A 69 10.37 5.27 -5.31
C ALA A 69 11.13 4.44 -4.28
N ARG A 70 10.41 3.77 -3.36
CA ARG A 70 11.05 2.83 -2.41
C ARG A 70 11.45 1.54 -3.09
N PHE A 71 10.64 1.01 -3.99
CA PHE A 71 11.00 -0.16 -4.79
C PHE A 71 12.21 0.10 -5.67
N ASP A 72 12.28 1.23 -6.36
CA ASP A 72 13.46 1.62 -7.15
C ASP A 72 14.74 1.61 -6.29
N ARG A 73 14.69 2.14 -5.07
CA ARG A 73 15.83 2.10 -4.14
C ARG A 73 16.20 0.69 -3.68
N VAL A 74 15.21 -0.18 -3.53
CA VAL A 74 15.45 -1.59 -3.21
C VAL A 74 16.16 -2.28 -4.36
N ASP A 75 15.71 -2.08 -5.59
CA ASP A 75 16.34 -2.62 -6.79
C ASP A 75 17.78 -2.15 -6.92
N GLU A 76 18.06 -0.86 -6.75
CA GLU A 76 19.42 -0.33 -6.71
C GLU A 76 20.31 -0.97 -5.62
N ARG A 77 19.71 -1.32 -4.48
CA ARG A 77 20.44 -2.01 -3.41
C ARG A 77 20.77 -3.45 -3.80
N PHE A 78 19.85 -4.15 -4.44
CA PHE A 78 20.11 -5.50 -4.95
C PHE A 78 21.21 -5.48 -6.02
N ASP A 79 21.17 -4.56 -6.97
CA ASP A 79 22.23 -4.40 -7.97
C ASP A 79 23.60 -4.20 -7.32
N ARG A 80 23.68 -3.38 -6.27
CA ARG A 80 24.92 -3.21 -5.51
C ARG A 80 25.37 -4.47 -4.77
N VAL A 81 24.44 -5.25 -4.26
CA VAL A 81 24.74 -6.54 -3.62
C VAL A 81 25.30 -7.52 -4.65
N ASP A 82 24.66 -7.63 -5.82
CA ASP A 82 25.11 -8.52 -6.89
C ASP A 82 26.53 -8.15 -7.34
N GLN A 83 26.82 -6.86 -7.55
CA GLN A 83 28.17 -6.40 -7.87
C GLN A 83 29.20 -6.71 -6.79
N ARG A 84 28.80 -6.72 -5.52
CA ARG A 84 29.68 -7.12 -4.43
C ARG A 84 29.95 -8.61 -4.42
N PHE A 85 28.94 -9.42 -4.72
CA PHE A 85 29.10 -10.87 -4.87
C PHE A 85 30.03 -11.22 -6.04
N ASP A 86 29.83 -10.58 -7.19
CA ASP A 86 30.70 -10.79 -8.36
C ASP A 86 32.17 -10.47 -8.04
N ARG A 87 32.42 -9.37 -7.34
CA ARG A 87 33.78 -8.99 -6.91
C ARG A 87 34.35 -10.00 -5.93
N LEU A 88 33.58 -10.40 -4.93
CA LEU A 88 34.01 -11.38 -3.94
C LEU A 88 34.34 -12.72 -4.59
N GLU A 89 33.53 -13.16 -5.54
CA GLU A 89 33.76 -14.40 -6.30
C GLU A 89 35.06 -14.31 -7.13
N ALA A 90 35.31 -13.17 -7.78
CA ALA A 90 36.55 -12.93 -8.50
C ALA A 90 37.78 -12.93 -7.57
N GLU A 91 37.70 -12.24 -6.43
CA GLU A 91 38.77 -12.22 -5.42
C GLU A 91 39.06 -13.61 -4.85
N MET A 92 38.01 -14.40 -4.59
CA MET A 92 38.16 -15.80 -4.13
C MET A 92 38.86 -16.66 -5.18
N ARG A 93 38.47 -16.57 -6.45
CA ARG A 93 39.14 -17.31 -7.55
C ARG A 93 40.60 -16.94 -7.64
N THR A 94 40.91 -15.65 -7.59
CA THR A 94 42.30 -15.15 -7.62
C THR A 94 43.09 -15.66 -6.41
N GLY A 95 42.52 -15.54 -5.21
CA GLY A 95 43.17 -16.00 -3.98
C GLY A 95 43.46 -17.51 -3.99
N PHE A 96 42.51 -18.33 -4.46
CA PHE A 96 42.73 -19.75 -4.61
C PHE A 96 43.77 -20.10 -5.68
N ALA A 97 43.81 -19.36 -6.78
CA ALA A 97 44.84 -19.54 -7.82
C ALA A 97 46.25 -19.20 -7.30
N GLU A 98 46.37 -18.10 -6.54
CA GLU A 98 47.64 -17.71 -5.89
C GLU A 98 48.07 -18.77 -4.85
N MET A 99 47.15 -19.26 -4.05
CA MET A 99 47.44 -20.28 -3.04
C MET A 99 47.93 -21.54 -3.70
N ARG A 100 47.30 -22.01 -4.77
CA ARG A 100 47.76 -23.16 -5.56
C ARG A 100 49.15 -22.92 -6.11
N GLY A 101 49.40 -21.77 -6.69
CA GLY A 101 50.75 -21.44 -7.19
C GLY A 101 51.82 -21.45 -6.11
N ARG A 102 51.53 -20.95 -4.92
CA ARG A 102 52.46 -21.01 -3.78
C ARG A 102 52.70 -22.46 -3.28
N LEU A 103 51.65 -23.30 -3.24
CA LEU A 103 51.77 -24.70 -2.87
C LEU A 103 52.59 -25.47 -3.90
N ASP A 104 52.35 -25.24 -5.19
CA ASP A 104 53.13 -25.86 -6.25
C ASP A 104 54.61 -25.45 -6.20
N GLY A 105 54.87 -24.15 -5.95
CA GLY A 105 56.25 -23.66 -5.74
C GLY A 105 56.93 -24.26 -4.53
N ALA A 106 56.22 -24.42 -3.40
CA ALA A 106 56.73 -25.08 -2.21
C ALA A 106 57.03 -26.56 -2.47
N ALA A 107 56.14 -27.28 -3.16
CA ALA A 107 56.33 -28.67 -3.53
C ALA A 107 57.59 -28.83 -4.44
N ALA A 108 57.77 -27.99 -5.42
CA ALA A 108 58.96 -27.98 -6.26
C ALA A 108 60.25 -27.69 -5.46
N GLY A 109 60.18 -26.76 -4.50
CA GLY A 109 61.30 -26.47 -3.60
C GLY A 109 61.68 -27.66 -2.72
N TYR A 110 60.71 -28.37 -2.18
CA TYR A 110 60.95 -29.62 -1.43
C TYR A 110 61.59 -30.71 -2.28
N GLN A 111 61.11 -30.91 -3.49
CA GLN A 111 61.71 -31.86 -4.40
C GLN A 111 63.18 -31.53 -4.71
N HIS A 112 63.46 -30.24 -4.93
CA HIS A 112 64.85 -29.81 -5.16
C HIS A 112 65.76 -30.04 -3.94
N ILE A 113 65.29 -29.78 -2.76
CA ILE A 113 66.03 -30.08 -1.50
C ILE A 113 66.30 -31.58 -1.38
N VAL A 114 65.33 -32.43 -1.64
CA VAL A 114 65.48 -33.89 -1.61
C VAL A 114 66.52 -34.36 -2.62
N GLU A 115 66.50 -33.83 -3.83
CA GLU A 115 67.52 -34.15 -4.88
C GLU A 115 68.94 -33.75 -4.45
N LEU A 116 69.09 -32.53 -3.87
CA LEU A 116 70.40 -32.06 -3.37
C LEU A 116 70.91 -32.98 -2.22
N LEU A 117 70.05 -33.32 -1.27
CA LEU A 117 70.41 -34.25 -0.20
C LEU A 117 70.83 -35.62 -0.71
N ASN A 118 70.09 -36.15 -1.66
CA ASN A 118 70.43 -37.43 -2.29
C ASN A 118 71.76 -37.38 -3.05
N THR A 119 72.08 -36.27 -3.66
CA THR A 119 73.37 -36.05 -4.32
C THR A 119 74.51 -36.01 -3.32
N LEU A 120 74.38 -35.25 -2.26
CA LEU A 120 75.37 -35.17 -1.19
C LEU A 120 75.65 -36.51 -0.52
N LEU A 121 74.60 -37.27 -0.21
CA LEU A 121 74.73 -38.61 0.37
C LEU A 121 75.42 -39.60 -0.52
N ARG A 122 75.28 -39.47 -1.85
CA ARG A 122 75.99 -40.30 -2.81
C ARG A 122 77.47 -39.98 -2.92
N ASP A 123 77.80 -38.68 -2.84
CA ASP A 123 79.19 -38.24 -2.88
C ASP A 123 79.97 -38.60 -1.61
N ASP A 124 79.33 -38.65 -0.47
CA ASP A 124 79.94 -39.06 0.83
C ASP A 124 80.20 -40.58 0.92
N GLN A 125 79.58 -41.41 0.06
CA GLN A 125 79.76 -42.85 -0.04
C GLN A 125 80.85 -43.25 -1.02
N ARG A 126 81.51 -42.32 -1.71
CA ARG A 126 82.64 -42.57 -2.59
C ARG A 126 83.95 -42.29 -1.91
#